data_7fa90c4cc74100a9ccb25ba620166eca
#
_entry.id   7fa90c4cc74100a9ccb25ba620166eca
#
_cell.length_a   1.000
_cell.length_b   1.000
_cell.length_c   1.000
_cell.angle_alpha   90.00
_cell.angle_beta   90.00
_cell.angle_gamma   90.00
#
_symmetry.space_group_name_H-M   'P 1'
#
loop_
_entity.id
_entity.type
_entity.pdbx_description
1 polymer ?
#
loop_
_entity_poly.entity_id
_entity_poly.type
_entity_poly.pdbx_seq_one_letter_code
_entity_poly.pdbx_strand_id
1 'polypeptide(L)'
;MMATERANRMKLDRVSEKRALVNNAILGLYDYGGTAVFNAVTEYNTETGGNYTPVTVMAPSVFREFMIWLASKIDYLRELMQDNGKMFHQDVTGKEVDRHTPMSRQKLFLHSAFEKYFRANCSNLFNPSYLPEFAAVESVAYWQNPQAPMDVQGTAKTIDSAGAVQTVTTALCEDVIGILFDDDFMGLSNISNWSAPEPYNARFGYQNTWYHSTYRSITDWSENSLLIRLA
;
A
#
# COMPACT_ATOMS: atom_id res chain seq x y z
N MET A 1 -4.98 34.88 -1.03
CA MET A 1 -4.68 34.12 0.18
C MET A 1 -5.71 33.03 0.47
N MET A 2 -7.00 33.31 0.66
CA MET A 2 -8.05 32.30 0.96
C MET A 2 -8.20 31.17 -0.08
N ALA A 3 -8.12 31.46 -1.39
CA ALA A 3 -8.24 30.42 -2.43
C ALA A 3 -7.10 29.41 -2.39
N THR A 4 -5.89 29.87 -2.10
CA THR A 4 -4.68 29.02 -1.98
C THR A 4 -4.77 28.15 -0.73
N GLU A 5 -5.23 28.69 0.37
CA GLU A 5 -5.41 27.97 1.63
C GLU A 5 -6.47 26.85 1.50
N ARG A 6 -7.58 27.16 0.82
CA ARG A 6 -8.60 26.18 0.47
C ARG A 6 -8.06 25.04 -0.38
N ALA A 7 -7.34 25.37 -1.47
CA ALA A 7 -6.77 24.37 -2.36
C ALA A 7 -5.78 23.46 -1.62
N ASN A 8 -4.99 24.02 -0.69
CA ASN A 8 -4.09 23.25 0.14
C ASN A 8 -4.84 22.32 1.11
N ARG A 9 -5.91 22.80 1.73
CA ARG A 9 -6.72 21.98 2.63
C ARG A 9 -7.38 20.81 1.93
N MET A 10 -7.97 21.03 0.76
CA MET A 10 -8.54 19.96 -0.07
C MET A 10 -7.49 18.92 -0.50
N LYS A 11 -6.27 19.36 -0.81
CA LYS A 11 -5.16 18.43 -1.11
C LYS A 11 -4.77 17.60 0.12
N LEU A 12 -4.69 18.22 1.28
CA LEU A 12 -4.36 17.52 2.53
C LEU A 12 -5.45 16.50 2.90
N ASP A 13 -6.72 16.86 2.77
CA ASP A 13 -7.83 15.94 3.01
C ASP A 13 -7.77 14.72 2.08
N ARG A 14 -7.54 14.94 0.79
CA ARG A 14 -7.40 13.85 -0.19
C ARG A 14 -6.21 12.94 0.11
N VAL A 15 -5.07 13.50 0.50
CA VAL A 15 -3.88 12.73 0.89
C VAL A 15 -4.15 11.92 2.16
N SER A 16 -4.86 12.49 3.12
CA SER A 16 -5.26 11.81 4.35
C SER A 16 -6.18 10.61 4.06
N GLU A 17 -7.19 10.81 3.19
CA GLU A 17 -8.11 9.74 2.79
C GLU A 17 -7.40 8.62 2.01
N LYS A 18 -6.52 8.97 1.07
CA LYS A 18 -5.68 7.97 0.39
C LYS A 18 -4.87 7.14 1.39
N ARG A 19 -4.24 7.78 2.36
CA ARG A 19 -3.43 7.10 3.36
C ARG A 19 -4.28 6.20 4.26
N ALA A 20 -5.45 6.67 4.68
CA ALA A 20 -6.38 5.86 5.46
C ALA A 20 -6.84 4.61 4.69
N LEU A 21 -7.11 4.73 3.39
CA LEU A 21 -7.47 3.61 2.52
C LEU A 21 -6.33 2.58 2.44
N VAL A 22 -5.10 3.04 2.17
CA VAL A 22 -3.93 2.15 2.08
C VAL A 22 -3.65 1.47 3.43
N ASN A 23 -3.74 2.19 4.54
CA ASN A 23 -3.56 1.60 5.87
C ASN A 23 -4.63 0.56 6.19
N ASN A 24 -5.89 0.80 5.79
CA ASN A 24 -6.95 -0.20 5.93
C ASN A 24 -6.65 -1.46 5.11
N ALA A 25 -6.13 -1.30 3.88
CA ALA A 25 -5.74 -2.43 3.04
C ALA A 25 -4.58 -3.22 3.68
N ILE A 26 -3.53 -2.55 4.16
CA ILE A 26 -2.39 -3.20 4.86
C ILE A 26 -2.87 -4.02 6.07
N LEU A 27 -3.68 -3.42 6.92
CA LEU A 27 -4.18 -4.09 8.12
C LEU A 27 -5.10 -5.27 7.80
N GLY A 28 -5.94 -5.11 6.78
CA GLY A 28 -6.82 -6.19 6.32
C GLY A 28 -6.06 -7.37 5.73
N LEU A 29 -5.04 -7.13 4.91
CA LEU A 29 -4.17 -8.18 4.36
C LEU A 29 -3.36 -8.87 5.46
N TYR A 30 -2.85 -8.10 6.42
CA TYR A 30 -2.12 -8.64 7.56
C TYR A 30 -2.98 -9.57 8.42
N ASP A 31 -4.23 -9.19 8.68
CA ASP A 31 -5.17 -10.01 9.43
C ASP A 31 -5.59 -11.28 8.67
N TYR A 32 -5.81 -11.15 7.36
CA TYR A 32 -6.10 -12.31 6.51
C TYR A 32 -4.95 -13.32 6.51
N GLY A 33 -3.70 -12.84 6.49
CA GLY A 33 -2.50 -13.67 6.55
C GLY A 33 -2.32 -14.59 5.34
N GLY A 34 -1.71 -15.74 5.56
CA GLY A 34 -1.51 -16.76 4.53
C GLY A 34 -0.73 -16.23 3.32
N THR A 35 -1.22 -16.53 2.12
CA THR A 35 -0.59 -16.15 0.85
C THR A 35 -0.70 -14.65 0.51
N ALA A 36 -1.55 -13.91 1.22
CA ALA A 36 -1.67 -12.47 1.06
C ALA A 36 -0.54 -11.67 1.74
N VAL A 37 0.33 -12.34 2.51
CA VAL A 37 1.45 -11.70 3.21
C VAL A 37 2.76 -12.39 2.84
N PHE A 38 3.68 -11.62 2.27
CA PHE A 38 5.03 -12.05 1.96
C PHE A 38 6.01 -11.51 3.02
N ASN A 39 6.60 -12.42 3.80
CA ASN A 39 7.59 -12.11 4.82
C ASN A 39 9.01 -12.31 4.24
N ALA A 40 9.67 -11.22 3.87
CA ALA A 40 10.89 -11.27 3.06
C ALA A 40 12.07 -11.97 3.75
N VAL A 41 12.28 -11.71 5.04
CA VAL A 41 13.40 -12.33 5.77
C VAL A 41 13.15 -13.83 6.01
N THR A 42 11.91 -14.20 6.30
CA THR A 42 11.52 -15.61 6.47
C THR A 42 11.76 -16.41 5.18
N GLU A 43 11.35 -15.86 4.04
CA GLU A 43 11.57 -16.51 2.73
C GLU A 43 13.07 -16.55 2.36
N TYR A 44 13.79 -15.46 2.60
CA TYR A 44 15.24 -15.40 2.37
C TYR A 44 15.98 -16.46 3.19
N ASN A 45 15.62 -16.65 4.46
CA ASN A 45 16.19 -17.70 5.31
C ASN A 45 15.87 -19.10 4.77
N THR A 46 14.65 -19.31 4.29
CA THR A 46 14.21 -20.60 3.74
C THR A 46 15.02 -20.95 2.49
N GLU A 47 15.23 -20.00 1.59
CA GLU A 47 15.95 -20.24 0.33
C GLU A 47 17.47 -20.34 0.51
N THR A 48 18.04 -19.56 1.43
CA THR A 48 19.50 -19.53 1.62
C THR A 48 20.01 -20.47 2.72
N GLY A 49 19.09 -21.05 3.52
CA GLY A 49 19.47 -21.81 4.72
C GLY A 49 20.04 -20.92 5.84
N GLY A 50 19.84 -19.61 5.77
CA GLY A 50 20.28 -18.63 6.75
C GLY A 50 19.41 -18.61 8.00
N ASN A 51 19.83 -17.80 8.97
CA ASN A 51 19.06 -17.49 10.18
C ASN A 51 19.16 -15.99 10.48
N TYR A 52 18.66 -15.19 9.56
CA TYR A 52 18.68 -13.74 9.66
C TYR A 52 17.40 -13.25 10.35
N THR A 53 17.52 -12.10 11.01
CA THR A 53 16.40 -11.32 11.54
C THR A 53 16.26 -10.03 10.69
N PRO A 54 15.15 -9.28 10.78
CA PRO A 54 15.01 -7.97 10.13
C PRO A 54 16.20 -7.02 10.40
N VAL A 55 16.79 -7.09 11.59
CA VAL A 55 17.95 -6.27 11.95
C VAL A 55 19.24 -6.80 11.33
N THR A 56 19.48 -8.11 11.38
CA THR A 56 20.75 -8.70 10.90
C THR A 56 20.84 -8.77 9.39
N VAL A 57 19.72 -8.88 8.66
CA VAL A 57 19.71 -8.83 7.19
C VAL A 57 20.09 -7.44 6.66
N MET A 58 19.88 -6.40 7.46
CA MET A 58 20.26 -5.02 7.13
C MET A 58 21.75 -4.72 7.42
N ALA A 59 22.51 -5.69 7.92
CA ALA A 59 23.95 -5.53 8.14
C ALA A 59 24.70 -5.39 6.79
N PRO A 60 25.74 -4.54 6.69
CA PRO A 60 26.43 -4.25 5.44
C PRO A 60 26.97 -5.47 4.69
N SER A 61 27.31 -6.55 5.41
CA SER A 61 27.83 -7.78 4.82
C SER A 61 26.80 -8.61 4.04
N VAL A 62 25.50 -8.50 4.36
CA VAL A 62 24.42 -9.30 3.79
C VAL A 62 23.45 -8.43 2.99
N PHE A 63 23.32 -7.16 3.36
CA PHE A 63 22.32 -6.24 2.87
C PHE A 63 22.23 -6.17 1.36
N ARG A 64 23.36 -6.12 0.66
CA ARG A 64 23.38 -6.03 -0.80
C ARG A 64 22.79 -7.28 -1.47
N GLU A 65 23.18 -8.45 -0.99
CA GLU A 65 22.71 -9.73 -1.53
C GLU A 65 21.20 -9.88 -1.29
N PHE A 66 20.77 -9.55 -0.08
CA PHE A 66 19.36 -9.54 0.28
C PHE A 66 18.55 -8.59 -0.61
N MET A 67 19.01 -7.37 -0.88
CA MET A 67 18.29 -6.40 -1.71
C MET A 67 18.17 -6.86 -3.16
N ILE A 68 19.19 -7.51 -3.71
CA ILE A 68 19.16 -8.09 -5.06
C ILE A 68 18.17 -9.25 -5.12
N TRP A 69 18.22 -10.13 -4.13
CA TRP A 69 17.30 -11.24 -4.01
C TRP A 69 15.85 -10.75 -3.87
N LEU A 70 15.61 -9.77 -3.01
CA LEU A 70 14.28 -9.19 -2.78
C LEU A 70 13.72 -8.56 -4.06
N ALA A 71 14.54 -7.84 -4.84
CA ALA A 71 14.12 -7.28 -6.11
C ALA A 71 13.67 -8.37 -7.10
N SER A 72 14.49 -9.43 -7.24
CA SER A 72 14.16 -10.57 -8.11
C SER A 72 12.91 -11.31 -7.63
N LYS A 73 12.72 -11.41 -6.31
CA LYS A 73 11.55 -12.07 -5.73
C LYS A 73 10.27 -11.27 -5.95
N ILE A 74 10.32 -9.93 -5.82
CA ILE A 74 9.17 -9.07 -6.14
C ILE A 74 8.78 -9.21 -7.61
N ASP A 75 9.74 -9.24 -8.54
CA ASP A 75 9.45 -9.45 -9.96
C ASP A 75 8.81 -10.81 -10.21
N TYR A 76 9.31 -11.87 -9.57
CA TYR A 76 8.70 -13.20 -9.65
C TYR A 76 7.26 -13.22 -9.11
N LEU A 77 7.00 -12.57 -7.98
CA LEU A 77 5.65 -12.46 -7.41
C LEU A 77 4.69 -11.70 -8.34
N ARG A 78 5.20 -10.71 -9.07
CA ARG A 78 4.43 -9.99 -10.09
C ARG A 78 4.07 -10.87 -11.29
N GLU A 79 5.02 -11.71 -11.75
CA GLU A 79 4.76 -12.70 -12.79
C GLU A 79 3.70 -13.72 -12.33
N LEU A 80 3.81 -14.22 -11.09
CA LEU A 80 2.79 -15.10 -10.52
C LEU A 80 1.40 -14.46 -10.42
N MET A 81 1.34 -13.17 -10.11
CA MET A 81 0.07 -12.42 -10.06
C MET A 81 -0.53 -12.22 -11.46
N GLN A 82 0.30 -12.27 -12.51
CA GLN A 82 -0.14 -12.23 -13.90
C GLN A 82 -0.77 -13.55 -14.33
N ASP A 83 -0.27 -14.67 -13.81
CA ASP A 83 -0.84 -15.98 -14.12
C ASP A 83 -2.20 -16.16 -13.44
N ASN A 84 -3.07 -16.95 -14.04
CA ASN A 84 -4.34 -17.32 -13.40
C ASN A 84 -4.05 -18.10 -12.12
N GLY A 85 -4.22 -17.46 -10.99
CA GLY A 85 -3.88 -18.03 -9.69
C GLY A 85 -4.88 -17.67 -8.60
N LYS A 86 -4.98 -18.55 -7.60
CA LYS A 86 -5.80 -18.39 -6.41
C LYS A 86 -5.00 -17.84 -5.23
N MET A 87 -3.76 -17.41 -5.45
CA MET A 87 -2.81 -17.16 -4.36
C MET A 87 -2.96 -15.80 -3.69
N PHE A 88 -3.40 -14.77 -4.44
CA PHE A 88 -3.26 -13.39 -4.01
C PHE A 88 -4.58 -12.66 -3.76
N HIS A 89 -5.69 -13.35 -3.72
CA HIS A 89 -7.00 -12.77 -3.42
C HIS A 89 -7.71 -13.51 -2.30
N GLN A 90 -8.69 -12.87 -1.71
CA GLN A 90 -9.53 -13.49 -0.69
C GLN A 90 -10.77 -14.10 -1.34
N ASP A 91 -11.11 -15.31 -0.92
CA ASP A 91 -12.39 -15.94 -1.31
C ASP A 91 -13.55 -15.23 -0.61
N VAL A 92 -14.07 -14.22 -1.26
CA VAL A 92 -15.29 -13.55 -0.83
C VAL A 92 -16.48 -14.40 -1.28
N THR A 93 -17.33 -14.83 -0.37
CA THR A 93 -18.51 -15.69 -0.63
C THR A 93 -18.24 -17.19 -0.80
N GLY A 94 -17.06 -17.70 -0.42
CA GLY A 94 -16.75 -19.13 -0.48
C GLY A 94 -16.66 -19.71 -1.90
N LYS A 95 -16.52 -18.86 -2.91
CA LYS A 95 -16.27 -19.27 -4.29
C LYS A 95 -14.84 -18.94 -4.66
N GLU A 96 -14.09 -19.96 -5.00
CA GLU A 96 -12.80 -19.79 -5.63
C GLU A 96 -12.99 -19.18 -7.02
N VAL A 97 -12.38 -18.06 -7.28
CA VAL A 97 -12.36 -17.40 -8.58
C VAL A 97 -10.91 -17.23 -8.99
N ASP A 98 -10.56 -17.72 -10.16
CA ASP A 98 -9.22 -17.45 -10.71
C ASP A 98 -9.14 -15.99 -11.14
N ARG A 99 -8.12 -15.29 -10.63
CA ARG A 99 -7.84 -13.89 -10.96
C ARG A 99 -6.58 -13.78 -11.79
N HIS A 100 -6.63 -12.90 -12.77
CA HIS A 100 -5.51 -12.57 -13.64
C HIS A 100 -5.29 -11.07 -13.60
N THR A 101 -4.11 -10.66 -13.15
CA THR A 101 -3.74 -9.26 -13.12
C THR A 101 -2.59 -8.98 -14.06
N PRO A 102 -2.85 -8.46 -15.28
CA PRO A 102 -1.78 -8.13 -16.21
C PRO A 102 -0.84 -7.08 -15.62
N MET A 103 0.44 -7.14 -15.99
CA MET A 103 1.46 -6.23 -15.44
C MET A 103 1.13 -4.74 -15.58
N SER A 104 0.37 -4.37 -16.63
CA SER A 104 -0.08 -3.00 -16.85
C SER A 104 -1.07 -2.49 -15.80
N ARG A 105 -1.78 -3.37 -15.10
CA ARG A 105 -2.73 -3.07 -14.04
C ARG A 105 -2.13 -3.20 -12.64
N GLN A 106 -0.97 -3.84 -12.52
CA GLN A 106 -0.29 -3.98 -11.24
C GLN A 106 0.25 -2.64 -10.76
N LYS A 107 0.01 -2.32 -9.50
CA LYS A 107 0.55 -1.16 -8.80
C LYS A 107 1.34 -1.62 -7.58
N LEU A 108 2.47 -0.96 -7.36
CA LEU A 108 3.31 -1.20 -6.20
C LEU A 108 3.48 0.09 -5.41
N PHE A 109 2.96 0.12 -4.19
CA PHE A 109 3.33 1.15 -3.22
C PHE A 109 4.51 0.65 -2.41
N LEU A 110 5.60 1.38 -2.46
CA LEU A 110 6.86 0.98 -1.86
C LEU A 110 7.33 2.04 -0.86
N HIS A 111 7.80 1.61 0.29
CA HIS A 111 8.40 2.51 1.27
C HIS A 111 9.67 3.15 0.67
N SER A 112 9.78 4.48 0.78
CA SER A 112 10.81 5.27 0.09
C SER A 112 12.25 4.91 0.43
N ALA A 113 12.51 4.36 1.62
CA ALA A 113 13.82 3.87 1.99
C ALA A 113 14.21 2.64 1.13
N PHE A 114 13.28 1.69 0.95
CA PHE A 114 13.52 0.50 0.13
C PHE A 114 13.65 0.84 -1.36
N GLU A 115 12.86 1.77 -1.88
CA GLU A 115 13.06 2.27 -3.24
C GLU A 115 14.49 2.79 -3.46
N LYS A 116 14.99 3.59 -2.52
CA LYS A 116 16.37 4.10 -2.57
C LYS A 116 17.41 2.99 -2.43
N TYR A 117 17.17 2.01 -1.58
CA TYR A 117 18.04 0.86 -1.41
C TYR A 117 18.11 -0.01 -2.68
N PHE A 118 16.99 -0.25 -3.35
CA PHE A 118 16.96 -0.94 -4.64
C PHE A 118 17.77 -0.15 -5.68
N ARG A 119 17.56 1.14 -5.81
CA ARG A 119 18.33 1.99 -6.74
C ARG A 119 19.83 1.94 -6.45
N ALA A 120 20.24 1.96 -5.19
CA ALA A 120 21.64 1.95 -4.80
C ALA A 120 22.33 0.60 -5.01
N ASN A 121 21.63 -0.51 -4.78
CA ASN A 121 22.22 -1.85 -4.77
C ASN A 121 22.03 -2.62 -6.08
N CYS A 122 20.93 -2.41 -6.80
CA CYS A 122 20.64 -3.12 -8.05
C CYS A 122 21.21 -2.41 -9.28
N SER A 123 21.35 -1.09 -9.27
CA SER A 123 21.82 -0.32 -10.45
C SER A 123 23.27 -0.60 -10.88
N ASN A 124 24.09 -1.16 -10.00
CA ASN A 124 25.53 -1.34 -10.23
C ASN A 124 25.93 -2.73 -10.75
N LEU A 125 24.99 -3.66 -10.98
CA LEU A 125 25.35 -5.06 -11.23
C LEU A 125 25.58 -5.43 -12.68
N PHE A 126 24.82 -4.90 -13.64
CA PHE A 126 24.92 -5.30 -15.03
C PHE A 126 24.74 -4.18 -16.07
N ASN A 127 23.96 -3.17 -15.76
CA ASN A 127 23.72 -2.03 -16.63
C ASN A 127 23.09 -0.91 -15.80
N PRO A 128 23.55 0.35 -15.93
CA PRO A 128 22.92 1.50 -15.26
C PRO A 128 21.42 1.67 -15.63
N SER A 129 20.99 1.07 -16.73
CA SER A 129 19.60 1.08 -17.20
C SER A 129 18.76 -0.09 -16.67
N TYR A 130 19.37 -1.08 -16.02
CA TYR A 130 18.66 -2.22 -15.45
C TYR A 130 18.27 -1.90 -14.00
N LEU A 131 17.33 -1.03 -13.87
CA LEU A 131 16.46 -1.02 -12.69
C LEU A 131 15.33 -2.02 -13.01
N PRO A 132 14.94 -2.87 -12.06
CA PRO A 132 13.68 -3.57 -12.21
C PRO A 132 12.63 -2.52 -12.59
N GLU A 133 12.05 -2.64 -13.79
CA GLU A 133 10.91 -1.82 -14.17
C GLU A 133 9.72 -2.29 -13.32
N PHE A 134 9.76 -1.95 -12.04
CA PHE A 134 8.57 -2.09 -11.23
C PHE A 134 7.47 -1.30 -11.92
N ALA A 135 6.33 -1.94 -12.19
CA ALA A 135 5.13 -1.25 -12.65
C ALA A 135 4.89 0.00 -11.80
N ALA A 136 4.03 0.88 -12.19
CA ALA A 136 3.77 2.17 -11.54
C ALA A 136 4.06 2.18 -10.02
N VAL A 137 5.32 2.49 -9.65
CA VAL A 137 5.75 2.55 -8.25
C VAL A 137 5.36 3.89 -7.68
N GLU A 138 4.54 3.90 -6.66
CA GLU A 138 4.30 5.09 -5.84
C GLU A 138 5.14 5.00 -4.56
N SER A 139 6.06 5.95 -4.39
CA SER A 139 6.95 6.03 -3.23
C SER A 139 6.23 6.62 -2.03
N VAL A 140 6.23 5.91 -0.91
CA VAL A 140 5.58 6.33 0.33
C VAL A 140 6.62 6.56 1.41
N ALA A 141 6.70 7.79 1.95
CA ALA A 141 7.68 8.15 2.95
C ALA A 141 7.40 7.53 4.34
N TYR A 142 6.15 7.33 4.67
CA TYR A 142 5.67 6.65 5.88
C TYR A 142 4.21 6.23 5.68
N TRP A 143 3.82 5.11 6.29
CA TRP A 143 2.46 4.60 6.14
C TRP A 143 1.48 5.37 7.01
N GLN A 144 1.68 5.38 8.31
CA GLN A 144 0.78 6.00 9.28
C GLN A 144 1.45 7.12 10.08
N ASN A 145 2.62 6.84 10.66
CA ASN A 145 3.30 7.73 11.58
C ASN A 145 4.75 8.00 11.15
N PRO A 146 5.19 9.27 11.04
CA PRO A 146 6.58 9.59 10.71
C PRO A 146 7.63 9.08 11.70
N GLN A 147 7.27 8.86 12.99
CA GLN A 147 8.17 8.31 13.99
C GLN A 147 8.35 6.78 13.86
N ALA A 148 7.36 6.08 13.32
CA ALA A 148 7.42 4.66 12.99
C ALA A 148 6.98 4.49 11.53
N PRO A 149 7.86 4.81 10.57
CA PRO A 149 7.47 5.01 9.17
C PRO A 149 7.03 3.74 8.45
N MET A 150 7.45 2.58 8.96
CA MET A 150 7.15 1.27 8.38
C MET A 150 6.02 0.51 9.11
N ASP A 151 5.48 1.08 10.19
CA ASP A 151 4.50 0.41 11.03
C ASP A 151 3.09 0.97 10.78
N VAL A 152 2.11 0.06 10.87
CA VAL A 152 0.69 0.40 10.77
C VAL A 152 -0.07 -0.28 11.90
N GLN A 153 -0.85 0.49 12.64
CA GLN A 153 -1.69 0.00 13.73
C GLN A 153 -3.09 0.61 13.63
N GLY A 154 -4.11 -0.16 13.93
CA GLY A 154 -5.48 0.36 13.95
C GLY A 154 -6.55 -0.68 13.72
N THR A 155 -7.68 -0.21 13.21
CA THR A 155 -8.86 -1.01 12.93
C THR A 155 -9.12 -1.01 11.44
N ALA A 156 -9.19 -2.18 10.84
CA ALA A 156 -9.56 -2.37 9.44
C ALA A 156 -10.98 -2.93 9.32
N LYS A 157 -11.60 -2.70 8.18
CA LYS A 157 -12.83 -3.38 7.78
C LYS A 157 -12.50 -4.34 6.65
N THR A 158 -12.80 -5.61 6.88
CA THR A 158 -12.59 -6.70 5.93
C THR A 158 -13.91 -7.38 5.62
N ILE A 159 -13.91 -8.28 4.65
CA ILE A 159 -15.08 -9.12 4.34
C ILE A 159 -14.66 -10.56 4.59
N ASP A 160 -15.48 -11.31 5.34
CA ASP A 160 -15.24 -12.73 5.57
C ASP A 160 -15.67 -13.60 4.36
N SER A 161 -15.37 -14.89 4.43
CA SER A 161 -15.75 -15.86 3.40
C SER A 161 -17.27 -16.00 3.18
N ALA A 162 -18.09 -15.53 4.12
CA ALA A 162 -19.54 -15.49 4.00
C ALA A 162 -20.05 -14.16 3.38
N GLY A 163 -19.15 -13.21 3.09
CA GLY A 163 -19.49 -11.89 2.55
C GLY A 163 -19.93 -10.88 3.61
N ALA A 164 -19.77 -11.19 4.91
CA ALA A 164 -20.12 -10.27 5.97
C ALA A 164 -18.96 -9.33 6.31
N VAL A 165 -19.27 -8.05 6.56
CA VAL A 165 -18.27 -7.05 6.96
C VAL A 165 -17.80 -7.33 8.38
N GLN A 166 -16.53 -7.60 8.54
CA GLN A 166 -15.85 -7.77 9.82
C GLN A 166 -15.08 -6.50 10.18
N THR A 167 -15.02 -6.23 11.47
CA THR A 167 -14.13 -5.17 12.00
C THR A 167 -12.98 -5.85 12.71
N VAL A 168 -11.81 -5.71 12.12
CA VAL A 168 -10.58 -6.30 12.64
C VAL A 168 -9.82 -5.22 13.39
N THR A 169 -9.45 -5.51 14.62
CA THR A 169 -8.54 -4.67 15.41
C THR A 169 -7.17 -5.33 15.36
N THR A 170 -6.33 -4.82 14.50
CA THR A 170 -4.96 -5.30 14.36
C THR A 170 -4.09 -4.64 15.41
N ALA A 171 -3.33 -5.44 16.15
CA ALA A 171 -2.44 -4.92 17.18
C ALA A 171 -1.39 -4.01 16.56
N LEU A 172 -0.49 -4.55 15.78
CA LEU A 172 0.59 -3.81 15.12
C LEU A 172 1.09 -4.63 13.93
N CYS A 173 1.07 -4.04 12.76
CA CYS A 173 1.74 -4.56 11.56
C CYS A 173 3.06 -3.83 11.41
N GLU A 174 4.16 -4.49 11.76
CA GLU A 174 5.51 -3.93 11.74
C GLU A 174 6.21 -4.22 10.42
N ASP A 175 7.19 -3.38 10.11
CA ASP A 175 8.15 -3.59 9.04
C ASP A 175 7.53 -3.74 7.64
N VAL A 176 6.52 -2.94 7.33
CA VAL A 176 5.87 -2.93 6.02
C VAL A 176 6.79 -2.29 4.98
N ILE A 177 7.27 -3.09 4.03
CA ILE A 177 8.06 -2.65 2.88
C ILE A 177 7.17 -2.04 1.81
N GLY A 178 6.06 -2.72 1.48
CA GLY A 178 5.17 -2.30 0.40
C GLY A 178 3.90 -3.12 0.27
N ILE A 179 3.07 -2.71 -0.67
CA ILE A 179 1.86 -3.42 -1.07
C ILE A 179 1.82 -3.48 -2.60
N LEU A 180 1.70 -4.68 -3.13
CA LEU A 180 1.50 -4.96 -4.55
C LEU A 180 0.04 -5.33 -4.77
N PHE A 181 -0.63 -4.72 -5.73
CA PHE A 181 -2.06 -4.92 -5.91
C PHE A 181 -2.54 -4.61 -7.34
N ASP A 182 -3.70 -5.15 -7.69
CA ASP A 182 -4.44 -4.79 -8.90
C ASP A 182 -5.03 -3.37 -8.80
N ASP A 183 -5.08 -2.63 -9.89
CA ASP A 183 -5.63 -1.26 -9.94
C ASP A 183 -7.07 -1.17 -9.43
N ASP A 184 -7.86 -2.26 -9.57
CA ASP A 184 -9.23 -2.33 -9.09
C ASP A 184 -9.34 -2.73 -7.60
N PHE A 185 -8.25 -3.16 -6.96
CA PHE A 185 -8.25 -3.56 -5.54
C PHE A 185 -8.66 -2.42 -4.61
N MET A 186 -8.19 -1.20 -4.86
CA MET A 186 -8.56 -0.06 -4.05
C MET A 186 -8.81 1.21 -4.85
N GLY A 187 -9.86 1.91 -4.51
CA GLY A 187 -10.26 3.14 -5.19
C GLY A 187 -10.71 4.25 -4.24
N LEU A 188 -10.39 5.48 -4.60
CA LEU A 188 -10.86 6.69 -3.92
C LEU A 188 -11.58 7.60 -4.92
N SER A 189 -12.85 7.80 -4.72
CA SER A 189 -13.69 8.67 -5.54
C SER A 189 -14.15 9.90 -4.77
N ASN A 190 -14.14 11.04 -5.43
CA ASN A 190 -14.81 12.24 -4.93
C ASN A 190 -16.24 12.28 -5.50
N ILE A 191 -17.24 12.14 -4.63
CA ILE A 191 -18.63 12.04 -5.03
C ILE A 191 -19.23 13.42 -5.25
N SER A 192 -18.96 14.38 -4.39
CA SER A 192 -19.52 15.72 -4.48
C SER A 192 -18.61 16.78 -3.87
N ASN A 193 -18.53 17.89 -4.57
CA ASN A 193 -17.96 19.13 -4.05
C ASN A 193 -19.00 20.22 -4.25
N TRP A 194 -19.43 20.85 -3.19
CA TRP A 194 -20.30 21.99 -3.27
C TRP A 194 -19.84 23.12 -2.35
N SER A 195 -20.24 24.34 -2.68
CA SER A 195 -19.99 25.50 -1.84
C SER A 195 -21.29 26.29 -1.68
N ALA A 196 -21.57 26.71 -0.46
CA ALA A 196 -22.70 27.58 -0.13
C ALA A 196 -22.18 28.87 0.46
N PRO A 197 -22.22 29.99 -0.25
CA PRO A 197 -21.93 31.29 0.31
C PRO A 197 -23.12 31.75 1.15
N GLU A 198 -22.84 32.24 2.37
CA GLU A 198 -23.82 32.97 3.16
C GLU A 198 -23.99 34.40 2.61
N PRO A 199 -25.14 35.04 2.86
CA PRO A 199 -25.30 36.46 2.57
C PRO A 199 -24.20 37.29 3.22
N TYR A 200 -23.77 38.36 2.52
CA TYR A 200 -22.79 39.28 3.06
C TYR A 200 -23.32 39.95 4.33
N ASN A 201 -22.59 39.85 5.41
CA ASN A 201 -22.94 40.53 6.65
C ASN A 201 -22.32 41.93 6.68
N ALA A 202 -23.11 42.91 6.26
CA ALA A 202 -22.68 44.31 6.14
C ALA A 202 -22.26 44.92 7.49
N ARG A 203 -22.81 44.45 8.62
CA ARG A 203 -22.51 44.96 9.94
C ARG A 203 -21.10 44.61 10.40
N PHE A 204 -20.61 43.43 10.01
CA PHE A 204 -19.31 42.93 10.44
C PHE A 204 -18.29 42.87 9.31
N GLY A 205 -18.68 43.22 8.08
CA GLY A 205 -17.78 43.31 6.92
C GLY A 205 -17.22 41.97 6.44
N TYR A 206 -17.93 40.85 6.65
CA TYR A 206 -17.48 39.53 6.17
C TYR A 206 -18.59 38.73 5.50
N GLN A 207 -18.20 37.75 4.72
CA GLN A 207 -19.05 36.73 4.12
C GLN A 207 -18.43 35.36 4.42
N ASN A 208 -19.21 34.45 4.99
CA ASN A 208 -18.82 33.08 5.14
C ASN A 208 -19.17 32.28 3.89
N THR A 209 -18.29 31.34 3.53
CA THR A 209 -18.57 30.36 2.48
C THR A 209 -18.26 28.99 3.00
N TRP A 210 -19.28 28.16 3.00
CA TRP A 210 -19.15 26.76 3.41
C TRP A 210 -18.71 25.91 2.23
N TYR A 211 -17.75 25.05 2.43
CA TYR A 211 -17.26 24.10 1.44
C TYR A 211 -17.47 22.69 1.94
N HIS A 212 -18.06 21.86 1.11
CA HIS A 212 -18.27 20.46 1.42
C HIS A 212 -17.62 19.59 0.35
N SER A 213 -16.92 18.54 0.79
CA SER A 213 -16.31 17.56 -0.09
C SER A 213 -16.58 16.17 0.48
N THR A 214 -17.15 15.29 -0.33
CA THR A 214 -17.45 13.91 0.08
C THR A 214 -16.60 12.96 -0.72
N TYR A 215 -15.80 12.16 -0.02
CA TYR A 215 -15.00 11.08 -0.59
C TYR A 215 -15.65 9.74 -0.27
N ARG A 216 -15.52 8.80 -1.19
CA ARG A 216 -15.84 7.39 -0.97
C ARG A 216 -14.60 6.58 -1.27
N SER A 217 -14.19 5.75 -0.33
CA SER A 217 -13.15 4.75 -0.49
C SER A 217 -13.78 3.37 -0.63
N ILE A 218 -13.16 2.52 -1.45
CA ILE A 218 -13.53 1.14 -1.63
C ILE A 218 -12.28 0.26 -1.65
N THR A 219 -12.37 -0.92 -1.06
CA THR A 219 -11.38 -1.98 -1.17
C THR A 219 -12.10 -3.24 -1.59
N ASP A 220 -11.71 -3.82 -2.73
CA ASP A 220 -12.27 -5.08 -3.22
C ASP A 220 -11.31 -6.22 -2.89
N TRP A 221 -11.62 -6.96 -1.85
CA TRP A 221 -10.81 -8.06 -1.35
C TRP A 221 -10.77 -9.27 -2.29
N SER A 222 -11.64 -9.31 -3.31
CA SER A 222 -11.62 -10.35 -4.33
C SER A 222 -10.59 -10.11 -5.43
N GLU A 223 -9.96 -8.93 -5.48
CA GLU A 223 -8.90 -8.61 -6.42
C GLU A 223 -7.51 -8.96 -5.85
N ASN A 224 -6.57 -9.25 -6.74
CA ASN A 224 -5.23 -9.66 -6.35
C ASN A 224 -4.50 -8.56 -5.57
N SER A 225 -3.96 -8.92 -4.41
CA SER A 225 -3.22 -8.03 -3.53
C SER A 225 -2.26 -8.79 -2.64
N LEU A 226 -1.10 -8.22 -2.37
CA LEU A 226 -0.02 -8.82 -1.60
C LEU A 226 0.65 -7.78 -0.72
N LEU A 227 0.70 -8.05 0.58
CA LEU A 227 1.45 -7.27 1.55
C LEU A 227 2.89 -7.79 1.62
N ILE A 228 3.86 -6.90 1.48
CA ILE A 228 5.30 -7.22 1.56
C ILE A 228 5.86 -6.65 2.86
N ARG A 229 6.39 -7.52 3.72
CA ARG A 229 6.99 -7.17 5.00
C ARG A 229 8.44 -7.62 5.08
N LEU A 230 9.23 -6.94 5.93
CA LEU A 230 10.61 -7.34 6.19
C LEU A 230 10.71 -8.57 7.12
N ALA A 231 9.67 -8.91 7.87
CA ALA A 231 9.62 -9.97 8.89
C ALA A 231 10.03 -11.35 8.39
#